data_362e4e32ee327751ce2f6038406af5bb
#
_entry.id   362e4e32ee327751ce2f6038406af5bb
#
_cell.length_a   1.000
_cell.length_b   1.000
_cell.length_c   1.000
_cell.angle_alpha   90.00
_cell.angle_beta   90.00
_cell.angle_gamma   90.00
#
_symmetry.space_group_name_H-M   'P 1'
#
loop_
_entity.id
_entity.type
_entity.pdbx_description
1 polymer ?
#
loop_
_entity_poly.entity_id
_entity_poly.type
_entity_poly.pdbx_seq_one_letter_code
_entity_poly.pdbx_strand_id
1 'polypeptide(L)'
;MARGMASGAAAALLLAGLAGCGGAGLDGAQTVVAVATETGAAGEIVMCHFQEVSLRALGEGRPATELGPDGRAALKGTEVRRIDDLDTWTIVEESATRLALIRELTRPRDQGGGMVFTHEFLDVERFGEPDADGRPGWHLRASSRCDLRRDLGELGVADVTLDPAAPPPGPDSRRISVLVHERECASGRRADGRIRLLGVEPTAEEVRVVLGVRRVNAGGGDVTCQGNPATPFTVELDEPLGERVLTDASVYPPRPISAPTAAGRP
;
A
#
# COMPACT_ATOMS: atom_id res chain seq x y z
N MET A 1 61.28 -8.51 -15.66
CA MET A 1 61.34 -8.86 -17.10
C MET A 1 59.95 -8.60 -17.68
N ALA A 2 59.95 -7.65 -18.64
CA ALA A 2 59.13 -7.51 -19.86
C ALA A 2 57.63 -7.52 -19.69
N ARG A 3 56.91 -6.40 -19.75
CA ARG A 3 56.46 -5.56 -20.90
C ARG A 3 55.38 -6.23 -21.75
N GLY A 4 54.25 -5.55 -21.84
CA GLY A 4 53.19 -5.76 -22.81
C GLY A 4 52.09 -4.71 -22.71
N MET A 5 52.31 -3.56 -23.39
CA MET A 5 51.31 -2.52 -23.71
C MET A 5 50.46 -2.96 -24.87
N ALA A 6 49.17 -2.65 -24.89
CA ALA A 6 48.42 -2.43 -26.13
C ALA A 6 47.30 -1.40 -25.90
N SER A 7 47.46 -0.31 -26.62
CA SER A 7 46.54 0.81 -26.80
C SER A 7 45.45 0.47 -27.84
N GLY A 8 44.31 1.19 -27.77
CA GLY A 8 43.29 1.23 -28.84
C GLY A 8 42.10 2.00 -28.35
N ALA A 9 42.01 3.18 -28.62
CA ALA A 9 41.49 4.06 -29.66
C ALA A 9 40.09 4.57 -29.35
N ALA A 10 40.01 5.87 -29.23
CA ALA A 10 38.84 6.73 -29.10
C ALA A 10 38.00 6.77 -30.39
N ALA A 11 36.69 6.90 -30.24
CA ALA A 11 35.84 7.45 -31.30
C ALA A 11 34.86 8.45 -30.65
N ALA A 12 35.15 9.70 -30.89
CA ALA A 12 34.24 10.83 -30.63
C ALA A 12 33.28 10.94 -31.79
N LEU A 13 31.99 11.05 -31.51
CA LEU A 13 30.98 11.51 -32.46
C LEU A 13 30.25 12.72 -31.85
N LEU A 14 30.65 13.87 -32.36
CA LEU A 14 29.94 15.15 -32.28
C LEU A 14 28.74 15.08 -33.21
N LEU A 15 27.55 15.44 -32.69
CA LEU A 15 26.44 15.92 -33.51
C LEU A 15 25.84 17.15 -32.87
N ALA A 16 25.92 18.21 -33.63
CA ALA A 16 25.46 19.56 -33.35
C ALA A 16 23.96 19.71 -33.53
N GLY A 17 23.38 20.51 -32.65
CA GLY A 17 22.47 21.59 -32.92
C GLY A 17 21.11 21.34 -33.53
N LEU A 18 20.11 21.80 -32.81
CA LEU A 18 19.10 22.74 -33.34
C LEU A 18 18.34 23.38 -32.17
N ALA A 19 18.53 24.66 -32.05
CA ALA A 19 17.73 25.54 -31.20
C ALA A 19 16.34 25.70 -31.86
N GLY A 20 15.29 25.42 -31.09
CA GLY A 20 13.91 25.72 -31.41
C GLY A 20 13.26 26.45 -30.24
N CYS A 21 13.21 27.78 -30.27
CA CYS A 21 12.32 28.57 -29.41
C CYS A 21 10.88 28.39 -29.89
N GLY A 22 9.95 28.13 -28.99
CA GLY A 22 8.54 28.23 -29.33
C GLY A 22 7.61 27.70 -28.26
N GLY A 23 6.94 28.58 -27.53
CA GLY A 23 5.60 28.35 -27.03
C GLY A 23 5.49 27.89 -25.58
N ALA A 24 5.18 28.83 -24.69
CA ALA A 24 4.61 28.57 -23.37
C ALA A 24 3.22 27.96 -23.52
N GLY A 25 3.13 26.65 -23.25
CA GLY A 25 1.88 25.93 -23.03
C GLY A 25 1.95 25.27 -21.68
N LEU A 26 1.15 25.75 -20.74
CA LEU A 26 0.96 25.12 -19.43
C LEU A 26 0.05 23.90 -19.58
N ASP A 27 0.55 22.84 -20.18
CA ASP A 27 -0.08 21.53 -20.11
C ASP A 27 0.73 20.66 -19.15
N GLY A 28 0.16 20.47 -17.95
CA GLY A 28 0.69 19.56 -16.97
C GLY A 28 0.56 18.11 -17.45
N ALA A 29 1.45 17.68 -18.33
CA ALA A 29 1.57 16.28 -18.70
C ALA A 29 1.97 15.50 -17.45
N GLN A 30 1.03 14.76 -16.87
CA GLN A 30 1.30 13.80 -15.81
C GLN A 30 2.14 12.68 -16.41
N THR A 31 3.40 12.63 -16.02
CA THR A 31 4.30 11.55 -16.45
C THR A 31 3.84 10.25 -15.82
N VAL A 32 3.30 9.35 -16.60
CA VAL A 32 3.06 7.97 -16.20
C VAL A 32 4.42 7.31 -16.07
N VAL A 33 4.87 7.13 -14.83
CA VAL A 33 6.05 6.31 -14.56
C VAL A 33 5.56 4.86 -14.55
N ALA A 34 5.83 4.12 -15.62
CA ALA A 34 5.64 2.68 -15.63
C ALA A 34 6.57 2.07 -14.57
N VAL A 35 6.02 1.65 -13.45
CA VAL A 35 6.73 0.80 -12.51
C VAL A 35 6.83 -0.56 -13.17
N ALA A 36 8.03 -0.93 -13.61
CA ALA A 36 8.31 -2.27 -14.08
C ALA A 36 7.97 -3.24 -12.93
N THR A 37 6.98 -4.09 -13.17
CA THR A 37 6.64 -5.19 -12.27
C THR A 37 7.81 -6.17 -12.35
N GLU A 38 8.80 -6.05 -11.47
CA GLU A 38 9.73 -7.15 -11.23
C GLU A 38 8.94 -8.28 -10.59
N THR A 39 8.49 -9.21 -11.42
CA THR A 39 7.94 -10.49 -10.98
C THR A 39 9.09 -11.34 -10.46
N GLY A 40 9.61 -10.99 -9.28
CA GLY A 40 10.53 -11.81 -8.53
C GLY A 40 9.74 -12.88 -7.76
N ALA A 41 10.23 -14.11 -7.74
CA ALA A 41 9.67 -15.26 -7.05
C ALA A 41 9.70 -15.21 -5.49
N ALA A 42 9.85 -14.06 -4.90
CA ALA A 42 9.56 -13.77 -3.50
C ALA A 42 8.11 -13.29 -3.44
N GLY A 43 7.24 -14.02 -2.75
CA GLY A 43 5.81 -13.74 -2.71
C GLY A 43 5.52 -12.27 -2.47
N GLU A 44 4.59 -11.72 -3.24
CA GLU A 44 4.17 -10.32 -3.14
C GLU A 44 3.88 -9.96 -1.69
N ILE A 45 4.44 -8.86 -1.21
CA ILE A 45 4.28 -8.37 0.16
C ILE A 45 3.22 -7.28 0.17
N VAL A 46 2.34 -7.35 1.15
CA VAL A 46 1.38 -6.30 1.48
C VAL A 46 1.63 -5.82 2.92
N MET A 47 1.17 -4.63 3.21
CA MET A 47 1.38 -3.97 4.51
C MET A 47 0.09 -3.96 5.31
N CYS A 48 0.16 -4.39 6.55
CA CYS A 48 -0.81 -4.08 7.58
C CYS A 48 -0.24 -2.92 8.43
N HIS A 49 -0.57 -1.69 8.10
CA HIS A 49 0.12 -0.49 8.57
C HIS A 49 1.61 -0.54 8.22
N PHE A 50 2.48 -0.76 9.21
CA PHE A 50 3.94 -0.84 9.05
C PHE A 50 4.47 -2.28 9.11
N GLN A 51 3.58 -3.27 9.15
CA GLN A 51 3.94 -4.69 9.25
C GLN A 51 3.81 -5.35 7.89
N GLU A 52 4.90 -6.00 7.46
CA GLU A 52 4.93 -6.77 6.23
C GLU A 52 4.16 -8.08 6.38
N VAL A 53 3.33 -8.38 5.41
CA VAL A 53 2.56 -9.63 5.33
C VAL A 53 2.76 -10.21 3.93
N SER A 54 3.33 -11.41 3.87
CA SER A 54 3.45 -12.12 2.60
C SER A 54 2.09 -12.60 2.12
N LEU A 55 1.74 -12.36 0.85
CA LEU A 55 0.53 -12.91 0.25
C LEU A 55 0.50 -14.44 0.28
N ARG A 56 1.67 -15.07 0.23
CA ARG A 56 1.78 -16.51 0.41
C ARG A 56 1.31 -16.96 1.80
N ALA A 57 1.67 -16.22 2.85
CA ALA A 57 1.20 -16.53 4.20
C ALA A 57 -0.33 -16.38 4.32
N LEU A 58 -0.95 -15.46 3.60
CA LEU A 58 -2.40 -15.32 3.58
C LEU A 58 -3.10 -16.46 2.84
N GLY A 59 -2.53 -16.96 1.73
CA GLY A 59 -3.14 -17.98 0.89
C GLY A 59 -2.81 -19.43 1.31
N GLU A 60 -1.59 -19.67 1.78
CA GLU A 60 -1.06 -21.01 2.09
C GLU A 60 -0.57 -21.12 3.54
N GLY A 61 -0.80 -20.10 4.37
CA GLY A 61 -0.29 -20.04 5.72
C GLY A 61 -0.89 -21.11 6.63
N ARG A 62 -0.06 -21.56 7.60
CA ARG A 62 -0.49 -22.52 8.62
C ARG A 62 -1.40 -21.83 9.64
N PRO A 63 -2.45 -22.49 10.13
CA PRO A 63 -3.27 -21.95 11.21
C PRO A 63 -2.47 -21.86 12.52
N ALA A 64 -2.80 -20.88 13.37
CA ALA A 64 -2.09 -20.68 14.64
C ALA A 64 -2.29 -21.82 15.65
N THR A 65 -3.19 -22.75 15.39
CA THR A 65 -3.31 -24.01 16.14
C THR A 65 -2.08 -24.91 15.98
N GLU A 66 -1.29 -24.71 14.91
CA GLU A 66 -0.08 -25.47 14.60
C GLU A 66 1.21 -24.81 15.12
N LEU A 67 1.10 -23.77 15.95
CA LEU A 67 2.27 -23.10 16.55
C LEU A 67 3.19 -24.09 17.27
N GLY A 68 4.47 -23.92 17.06
CA GLY A 68 5.54 -24.61 17.78
C GLY A 68 5.69 -24.13 19.24
N PRO A 69 6.69 -24.64 19.96
CA PRO A 69 6.91 -24.25 21.35
C PRO A 69 7.15 -22.76 21.56
N ASP A 70 7.94 -22.12 20.68
CA ASP A 70 8.24 -20.68 20.79
C ASP A 70 7.00 -19.83 20.51
N GLY A 71 6.21 -20.15 19.47
CA GLY A 71 4.96 -19.45 19.20
C GLY A 71 3.94 -19.58 20.34
N ARG A 72 3.79 -20.77 20.92
CA ARG A 72 2.93 -20.96 22.11
C ARG A 72 3.43 -20.21 23.32
N ALA A 73 4.75 -20.07 23.48
CA ALA A 73 5.32 -19.26 24.56
C ALA A 73 5.08 -17.76 24.31
N ALA A 74 5.20 -17.30 23.05
CA ALA A 74 4.91 -15.92 22.66
C ALA A 74 3.47 -15.50 23.01
N LEU A 75 2.49 -16.37 22.82
CA LEU A 75 1.09 -16.11 23.18
C LEU A 75 0.84 -15.94 24.70
N LYS A 76 1.82 -16.28 25.53
CA LYS A 76 1.79 -16.04 26.98
C LYS A 76 2.66 -14.86 27.41
N GLY A 77 3.18 -14.12 26.43
CA GLY A 77 4.04 -12.97 26.66
C GLY A 77 3.33 -11.83 27.39
N THR A 78 4.14 -10.88 27.84
CA THR A 78 3.66 -9.68 28.52
C THR A 78 2.74 -8.86 27.62
N GLU A 79 1.61 -8.42 28.14
CA GLU A 79 0.57 -7.63 27.44
C GLU A 79 -0.15 -8.37 26.30
N VAL A 80 0.19 -9.62 26.01
CA VAL A 80 -0.53 -10.44 25.03
C VAL A 80 -1.87 -10.88 25.62
N ARG A 81 -2.96 -10.41 25.00
CA ARG A 81 -4.30 -10.83 25.41
C ARG A 81 -4.54 -12.28 24.99
N ARG A 82 -5.30 -13.00 25.81
CA ARG A 82 -5.69 -14.37 25.46
C ARG A 82 -6.47 -14.38 24.15
N ILE A 83 -6.10 -15.30 23.27
CA ILE A 83 -6.75 -15.60 22.01
C ILE A 83 -7.44 -16.94 22.15
N ASP A 84 -8.76 -16.97 22.02
CA ASP A 84 -9.56 -18.19 22.18
C ASP A 84 -9.85 -18.90 20.86
N ASP A 85 -9.73 -18.19 19.73
CA ASP A 85 -10.08 -18.61 18.37
C ASP A 85 -8.85 -18.73 17.44
N LEU A 86 -7.81 -19.45 17.91
CA LEU A 86 -6.54 -19.62 17.18
C LEU A 86 -6.70 -20.27 15.78
N ASP A 87 -7.76 -21.00 15.56
CA ASP A 87 -8.10 -21.60 14.27
C ASP A 87 -8.44 -20.55 13.19
N THR A 88 -8.82 -19.35 13.61
CA THR A 88 -9.11 -18.24 12.70
C THR A 88 -7.85 -17.39 12.36
N TRP A 89 -6.74 -17.66 13.03
CA TRP A 89 -5.50 -16.94 12.83
C TRP A 89 -4.52 -17.73 11.98
N THR A 90 -3.85 -17.04 11.08
CA THR A 90 -2.80 -17.56 10.20
C THR A 90 -1.44 -17.10 10.69
N ILE A 91 -0.46 -18.00 10.67
CA ILE A 91 0.93 -17.71 11.01
C ILE A 91 1.57 -16.98 9.83
N VAL A 92 1.94 -15.70 10.04
CA VAL A 92 2.73 -14.90 9.09
C VAL A 92 4.21 -15.20 9.27
N GLU A 93 4.64 -15.21 10.53
CA GLU A 93 6.02 -15.53 10.92
C GLU A 93 6.02 -16.27 12.26
N GLU A 94 6.86 -17.27 12.37
CA GLU A 94 7.18 -17.93 13.62
C GLU A 94 8.68 -18.21 13.66
N SER A 95 9.37 -17.60 14.61
CA SER A 95 10.80 -17.76 14.85
C SER A 95 11.11 -17.86 16.35
N ALA A 96 12.38 -18.04 16.69
CA ALA A 96 12.82 -18.05 18.09
C ALA A 96 12.67 -16.66 18.79
N THR A 97 12.48 -15.60 18.02
CA THR A 97 12.45 -14.22 18.52
C THR A 97 11.22 -13.42 18.14
N ARG A 98 10.39 -13.92 17.20
CA ARG A 98 9.20 -13.22 16.73
C ARG A 98 8.07 -14.18 16.39
N LEU A 99 6.86 -13.80 16.76
CA LEU A 99 5.61 -14.40 16.32
C LEU A 99 4.73 -13.29 15.71
N ALA A 100 4.37 -13.45 14.42
CA ALA A 100 3.40 -12.59 13.77
C ALA A 100 2.20 -13.43 13.30
N LEU A 101 1.01 -13.01 13.67
CA LEU A 101 -0.26 -13.65 13.30
C LEU A 101 -1.17 -12.64 12.62
N ILE A 102 -1.98 -13.13 11.68
CA ILE A 102 -3.01 -12.34 11.02
C ILE A 102 -4.31 -13.14 10.92
N ARG A 103 -5.44 -12.44 10.95
CA ARG A 103 -6.74 -13.03 10.60
C ARG A 103 -7.59 -12.06 9.81
N GLU A 104 -8.44 -12.59 8.95
CA GLU A 104 -9.49 -11.82 8.31
C GLU A 104 -10.64 -11.56 9.30
N LEU A 105 -11.19 -10.36 9.30
CA LEU A 105 -12.35 -10.03 10.10
C LEU A 105 -13.62 -10.59 9.45
N THR A 106 -14.43 -11.32 10.20
CA THR A 106 -15.74 -11.83 9.73
C THR A 106 -16.65 -10.75 9.19
N ARG A 107 -16.46 -9.51 9.66
CA ARG A 107 -17.16 -8.32 9.17
C ARG A 107 -16.15 -7.18 9.06
N PRO A 108 -15.92 -6.66 7.84
CA PRO A 108 -15.11 -5.46 7.67
C PRO A 108 -15.64 -4.32 8.54
N ARG A 109 -14.74 -3.49 9.06
CA ARG A 109 -15.09 -2.34 9.90
C ARG A 109 -14.86 -1.06 9.14
N ASP A 110 -15.94 -0.40 8.76
CA ASP A 110 -15.91 0.94 8.20
C ASP A 110 -15.53 1.95 9.31
N GLN A 111 -14.49 2.74 9.05
CA GLN A 111 -14.01 3.80 9.92
C GLN A 111 -14.42 5.19 9.41
N GLY A 112 -15.16 5.24 8.30
CA GLY A 112 -15.51 6.47 7.58
C GLY A 112 -14.41 6.91 6.60
N GLY A 113 -14.77 7.83 5.68
CA GLY A 113 -13.85 8.35 4.67
C GLY A 113 -13.32 7.33 3.67
N GLY A 114 -14.01 6.18 3.52
CA GLY A 114 -13.56 5.08 2.65
C GLY A 114 -12.58 4.11 3.33
N MET A 115 -12.18 4.36 4.57
CA MET A 115 -11.29 3.49 5.32
C MET A 115 -12.03 2.28 5.88
N VAL A 116 -11.67 1.08 5.42
CA VAL A 116 -12.31 -0.18 5.84
C VAL A 116 -11.25 -1.15 6.32
N PHE A 117 -11.27 -1.50 7.60
CA PHE A 117 -10.40 -2.55 8.13
C PHE A 117 -10.98 -3.93 7.84
N THR A 118 -10.15 -4.78 7.26
CA THR A 118 -10.50 -6.14 6.83
C THR A 118 -9.77 -7.21 7.63
N HIS A 119 -8.67 -6.86 8.29
CA HIS A 119 -7.81 -7.79 9.01
C HIS A 119 -7.49 -7.31 10.42
N GLU A 120 -7.07 -8.25 11.25
CA GLU A 120 -6.48 -8.02 12.56
C GLU A 120 -5.09 -8.68 12.59
N PHE A 121 -4.11 -7.96 13.12
CA PHE A 121 -2.71 -8.36 13.16
C PHE A 121 -2.20 -8.35 14.60
N LEU A 122 -1.40 -9.35 14.95
CA LEU A 122 -0.70 -9.48 16.22
C LEU A 122 0.78 -9.71 15.95
N ASP A 123 1.63 -8.94 16.63
CA ASP A 123 3.09 -9.08 16.61
C ASP A 123 3.63 -9.17 18.04
N VAL A 124 4.38 -10.22 18.32
CA VAL A 124 4.98 -10.51 19.62
C VAL A 124 6.45 -10.80 19.40
N GLU A 125 7.30 -10.10 20.10
CA GLU A 125 8.76 -10.23 19.96
C GLU A 125 9.44 -10.46 21.31
N ARG A 126 10.62 -11.08 21.26
CA ARG A 126 11.52 -11.12 22.41
C ARG A 126 12.38 -9.87 22.45
N PHE A 127 12.27 -9.11 23.52
CA PHE A 127 13.13 -7.94 23.73
C PHE A 127 13.27 -7.61 25.23
N GLY A 128 14.20 -6.72 25.54
CA GLY A 128 14.51 -6.29 26.90
C GLY A 128 15.64 -7.10 27.54
N GLU A 129 15.74 -7.02 28.87
CA GLU A 129 16.73 -7.74 29.64
C GLU A 129 16.43 -9.26 29.66
N PRO A 130 17.49 -10.10 29.65
CA PRO A 130 17.33 -11.55 29.75
C PRO A 130 16.58 -11.97 31.03
N ASP A 131 15.67 -12.91 30.88
CA ASP A 131 14.99 -13.59 32.00
C ASP A 131 15.89 -14.66 32.67
N ALA A 132 15.29 -15.48 33.54
CA ALA A 132 16.00 -16.56 34.25
C ALA A 132 16.58 -17.60 33.31
N ASP A 133 16.09 -17.73 32.08
CA ASP A 133 16.57 -18.64 31.04
C ASP A 133 17.67 -18.04 30.17
N GLY A 134 18.11 -16.82 30.49
CA GLY A 134 19.14 -16.08 29.75
C GLY A 134 18.68 -15.54 28.39
N ARG A 135 17.38 -15.46 28.16
CA ARG A 135 16.75 -14.93 26.95
C ARG A 135 15.81 -13.79 27.31
N PRO A 136 15.69 -12.75 26.44
CA PRO A 136 14.64 -11.78 26.62
C PRO A 136 13.25 -12.41 26.65
N GLY A 137 12.34 -11.86 27.48
CA GLY A 137 10.95 -12.28 27.53
C GLY A 137 10.18 -11.96 26.25
N TRP A 138 9.03 -12.60 26.07
CA TRP A 138 8.09 -12.29 25.01
C TRP A 138 7.22 -11.11 25.40
N HIS A 139 7.08 -10.13 24.50
CA HIS A 139 6.30 -8.91 24.71
C HIS A 139 5.48 -8.56 23.49
N LEU A 140 4.30 -8.02 23.69
CA LEU A 140 3.47 -7.48 22.62
C LEU A 140 4.16 -6.28 21.96
N ARG A 141 4.36 -6.34 20.64
CA ARG A 141 4.87 -5.21 19.83
C ARG A 141 3.74 -4.45 19.17
N ALA A 142 2.79 -5.18 18.58
CA ALA A 142 1.64 -4.58 17.91
C ALA A 142 0.41 -5.48 18.02
N SER A 143 -0.74 -4.85 18.19
CA SER A 143 -2.04 -5.46 18.01
C SER A 143 -2.95 -4.42 17.39
N SER A 144 -3.33 -4.62 16.14
CA SER A 144 -4.05 -3.63 15.37
C SER A 144 -5.01 -4.25 14.37
N ARG A 145 -5.99 -3.46 13.95
CA ARG A 145 -6.80 -3.77 12.78
C ARG A 145 -6.32 -2.94 11.61
N CYS A 146 -6.29 -3.55 10.43
CA CYS A 146 -5.84 -2.89 9.21
C CYS A 146 -6.66 -3.31 7.99
N ASP A 147 -6.52 -2.57 6.92
CA ASP A 147 -6.66 -3.09 5.57
C ASP A 147 -5.27 -3.40 5.03
N LEU A 148 -5.18 -4.46 4.26
CA LEU A 148 -3.91 -4.80 3.62
C LEU A 148 -3.70 -3.91 2.40
N ARG A 149 -2.49 -3.38 2.26
CA ARG A 149 -2.15 -2.46 1.19
C ARG A 149 -0.83 -2.80 0.55
N ARG A 150 -0.71 -2.53 -0.75
CA ARG A 150 0.60 -2.63 -1.42
C ARG A 150 1.57 -1.63 -0.80
N ASP A 151 2.83 -2.01 -0.73
CA ASP A 151 3.90 -1.06 -0.44
C ASP A 151 4.07 -0.15 -1.68
N LEU A 152 3.84 1.13 -1.50
CA LEU A 152 3.99 2.14 -2.55
C LEU A 152 5.32 2.89 -2.43
N GLY A 153 6.27 2.36 -1.64
CA GLY A 153 7.57 2.96 -1.39
C GLY A 153 7.47 4.32 -0.70
N GLU A 154 7.96 5.36 -1.36
CA GLU A 154 7.94 6.72 -0.82
C GLU A 154 6.58 7.41 -0.88
N LEU A 155 5.59 6.80 -1.53
CA LEU A 155 4.25 7.34 -1.58
C LEU A 155 3.42 6.88 -0.40
N GLY A 156 2.58 7.78 0.08
CA GLY A 156 1.58 7.47 1.08
C GLY A 156 0.35 6.80 0.47
N VAL A 157 -0.36 6.05 1.29
CA VAL A 157 -1.61 5.39 0.90
C VAL A 157 -2.77 6.38 0.91
N ALA A 158 -3.76 6.10 0.06
CA ALA A 158 -5.00 6.86 0.00
C ALA A 158 -6.21 5.91 -0.17
N ASP A 159 -7.37 6.37 0.23
CA ASP A 159 -8.63 5.73 -0.15
C ASP A 159 -9.21 6.45 -1.37
N VAL A 160 -9.87 5.69 -2.23
CA VAL A 160 -10.40 6.21 -3.49
C VAL A 160 -11.90 5.92 -3.57
N THR A 161 -12.68 6.95 -3.89
CA THR A 161 -14.13 6.83 -4.16
C THR A 161 -14.47 7.53 -5.47
N LEU A 162 -15.60 7.20 -6.08
CA LEU A 162 -16.10 8.00 -7.19
C LEU A 162 -16.46 9.41 -6.70
N ASP A 163 -16.22 10.41 -7.54
CA ASP A 163 -16.62 11.78 -7.22
C ASP A 163 -18.15 11.93 -7.39
N PRO A 164 -18.90 12.17 -6.31
CA PRO A 164 -20.35 12.32 -6.40
C PRO A 164 -20.81 13.60 -7.12
N ALA A 165 -19.89 14.55 -7.32
CA ALA A 165 -20.18 15.77 -8.08
C ALA A 165 -20.05 15.56 -9.60
N ALA A 166 -19.46 14.46 -10.04
CA ALA A 166 -19.33 14.08 -11.44
C ALA A 166 -20.40 13.06 -11.84
N PRO A 167 -20.75 12.98 -13.13
CA PRO A 167 -21.58 11.89 -13.62
C PRO A 167 -20.94 10.53 -13.31
N PRO A 168 -21.72 9.51 -12.93
CA PRO A 168 -21.20 8.16 -12.75
C PRO A 168 -20.60 7.65 -14.06
N PRO A 169 -19.50 6.88 -14.00
CA PRO A 169 -18.87 6.35 -15.20
C PRO A 169 -19.83 5.34 -15.89
N GLY A 170 -19.92 5.43 -17.20
CA GLY A 170 -20.62 4.48 -18.06
C GLY A 170 -19.66 3.69 -18.95
N PRO A 171 -20.18 2.77 -19.78
CA PRO A 171 -19.35 1.90 -20.63
C PRO A 171 -18.41 2.67 -21.56
N ASP A 172 -18.80 3.83 -22.07
CA ASP A 172 -18.00 4.64 -22.99
C ASP A 172 -16.99 5.55 -22.28
N SER A 173 -16.96 5.53 -20.95
CA SER A 173 -16.08 6.42 -20.17
C SER A 173 -14.62 6.05 -20.33
N ARG A 174 -13.81 7.04 -20.77
CA ARG A 174 -12.35 6.98 -20.76
C ARG A 174 -11.74 7.87 -19.68
N ARG A 175 -12.53 8.72 -19.06
CA ARG A 175 -12.14 9.62 -17.98
C ARG A 175 -13.08 9.41 -16.81
N ILE A 176 -12.51 9.05 -15.68
CA ILE A 176 -13.28 8.73 -14.48
C ILE A 176 -12.88 9.68 -13.37
N SER A 177 -13.84 10.44 -12.88
CA SER A 177 -13.63 11.38 -11.77
C SER A 177 -13.70 10.62 -10.44
N VAL A 178 -12.66 10.77 -9.65
CA VAL A 178 -12.53 10.15 -8.32
C VAL A 178 -12.16 11.19 -7.26
N LEU A 179 -12.47 10.89 -6.03
CA LEU A 179 -11.97 11.59 -4.85
C LEU A 179 -10.89 10.73 -4.18
N VAL A 180 -9.74 11.33 -3.96
CA VAL A 180 -8.59 10.71 -3.29
C VAL A 180 -8.51 11.26 -1.86
N HIS A 181 -8.59 10.37 -0.88
CA HIS A 181 -8.54 10.67 0.55
C HIS A 181 -7.18 10.26 1.10
N GLU A 182 -6.26 11.23 1.23
CA GLU A 182 -4.93 11.00 1.80
C GLU A 182 -5.04 10.61 3.27
N ARG A 183 -4.47 9.47 3.65
CA ARG A 183 -4.50 8.96 5.03
C ARG A 183 -3.42 9.53 5.91
N GLU A 184 -2.30 9.93 5.33
CA GLU A 184 -1.18 10.46 6.09
C GLU A 184 -1.41 11.88 6.56
N CYS A 185 -0.70 12.26 7.61
CA CYS A 185 -0.78 13.60 8.16
C CYS A 185 -0.28 14.64 7.15
N ALA A 186 -1.13 15.55 6.76
CA ALA A 186 -0.83 16.62 5.81
C ALA A 186 -1.29 18.00 6.29
N SER A 187 -1.49 18.18 7.60
CA SER A 187 -1.97 19.42 8.23
C SER A 187 -3.28 19.94 7.64
N GLY A 188 -4.23 19.02 7.34
CA GLY A 188 -5.53 19.35 6.76
C GLY A 188 -5.47 19.88 5.33
N ARG A 189 -4.38 19.64 4.61
CA ARG A 189 -4.21 20.09 3.22
C ARG A 189 -4.71 19.04 2.24
N ARG A 190 -5.24 19.52 1.11
CA ARG A 190 -5.55 18.65 -0.03
C ARG A 190 -4.27 18.11 -0.67
N ALA A 191 -4.42 17.01 -1.37
CA ALA A 191 -3.31 16.37 -2.09
C ALA A 191 -3.10 16.92 -3.52
N ASP A 192 -3.53 18.16 -3.79
CA ASP A 192 -3.37 18.78 -5.12
C ASP A 192 -1.90 18.73 -5.58
N GLY A 193 -1.67 18.25 -6.81
CA GLY A 193 -0.34 18.10 -7.39
C GLY A 193 0.53 17.00 -6.79
N ARG A 194 0.06 16.30 -5.74
CA ARG A 194 0.80 15.22 -5.05
C ARG A 194 0.31 13.82 -5.39
N ILE A 195 -0.90 13.67 -5.95
CA ILE A 195 -1.45 12.37 -6.36
C ILE A 195 -0.62 11.81 -7.52
N ARG A 196 -0.37 10.51 -7.50
CA ARG A 196 0.32 9.77 -8.55
C ARG A 196 -0.50 8.55 -8.94
N LEU A 197 -0.79 8.44 -10.22
CA LEU A 197 -1.31 7.22 -10.82
C LEU A 197 -0.10 6.34 -11.18
N LEU A 198 0.04 5.21 -10.50
CA LEU A 198 1.17 4.30 -10.63
C LEU A 198 0.91 3.20 -11.66
N GLY A 199 -0.35 2.86 -11.88
CA GLY A 199 -0.73 1.83 -12.85
C GLY A 199 -2.22 1.87 -13.16
N VAL A 200 -2.53 1.46 -14.39
CA VAL A 200 -3.87 1.12 -14.85
C VAL A 200 -3.74 -0.23 -15.55
N GLU A 201 -4.33 -1.26 -14.98
CA GLU A 201 -4.23 -2.64 -15.47
C GLU A 201 -5.62 -3.13 -15.89
N PRO A 202 -5.95 -3.12 -17.18
CA PRO A 202 -7.21 -3.66 -17.65
C PRO A 202 -7.17 -5.20 -17.69
N THR A 203 -8.24 -5.82 -17.20
CA THR A 203 -8.53 -7.25 -17.37
C THR A 203 -9.84 -7.41 -18.13
N ALA A 204 -10.32 -8.63 -18.31
CA ALA A 204 -11.63 -8.87 -18.93
C ALA A 204 -12.79 -8.36 -18.07
N GLU A 205 -12.64 -8.33 -16.75
CA GLU A 205 -13.73 -8.10 -15.78
C GLU A 205 -13.57 -6.78 -15.03
N GLU A 206 -12.36 -6.26 -14.92
CA GLU A 206 -12.08 -5.06 -14.13
C GLU A 206 -10.97 -4.20 -14.75
N VAL A 207 -10.93 -2.94 -14.33
CA VAL A 207 -9.81 -2.03 -14.56
C VAL A 207 -9.22 -1.70 -13.19
N ARG A 208 -8.03 -2.24 -12.93
CA ARG A 208 -7.30 -2.03 -11.68
C ARG A 208 -6.50 -0.76 -11.74
N VAL A 209 -6.69 0.12 -10.77
CA VAL A 209 -5.90 1.35 -10.65
C VAL A 209 -5.11 1.33 -9.35
N VAL A 210 -3.87 1.81 -9.42
CA VAL A 210 -3.01 1.99 -8.25
C VAL A 210 -2.71 3.47 -8.11
N LEU A 211 -3.18 4.08 -7.04
CA LEU A 211 -2.97 5.48 -6.72
C LEU A 211 -2.18 5.62 -5.42
N GLY A 212 -1.23 6.56 -5.40
CA GLY A 212 -0.51 6.96 -4.21
C GLY A 212 -0.40 8.47 -4.10
N VAL A 213 -0.06 8.96 -2.92
CA VAL A 213 0.09 10.39 -2.66
C VAL A 213 1.52 10.67 -2.20
N ARG A 214 2.21 11.60 -2.86
CA ARG A 214 3.51 12.05 -2.39
C ARG A 214 3.36 12.68 -1.01
N ARG A 215 4.13 12.15 -0.05
CA ARG A 215 4.14 12.66 1.33
C ARG A 215 4.47 14.14 1.37
N VAL A 216 3.88 14.83 2.31
CA VAL A 216 4.27 16.21 2.58
C VAL A 216 5.64 16.17 3.25
N ASN A 217 6.68 16.59 2.53
CA ASN A 217 7.97 16.83 3.16
C ASN A 217 7.80 18.01 4.11
N ALA A 218 7.78 17.74 5.39
CA ALA A 218 7.89 18.77 6.40
C ALA A 218 9.30 19.37 6.24
N GLY A 219 9.42 20.47 5.52
CA GLY A 219 10.69 21.21 5.39
C GLY A 219 11.14 21.79 6.73
N GLY A 220 11.31 20.92 7.74
CA GLY A 220 11.71 21.24 9.10
C GLY A 220 10.58 21.63 10.07
N GLY A 221 9.31 21.50 9.68
CA GLY A 221 8.15 21.73 10.55
C GLY A 221 7.31 20.49 10.76
N ASP A 222 6.68 20.35 11.91
CA ASP A 222 5.77 19.24 12.22
C ASP A 222 4.51 19.32 11.33
N VAL A 223 4.08 18.18 10.81
CA VAL A 223 2.77 18.02 10.19
C VAL A 223 1.77 17.54 11.25
N THR A 224 0.59 18.13 11.24
CA THR A 224 -0.50 17.75 12.15
C THR A 224 -1.44 16.76 11.49
N CYS A 225 -2.09 15.92 12.30
CA CYS A 225 -2.89 14.78 11.86
C CYS A 225 -4.40 15.05 11.96
N GLN A 226 -4.85 16.26 11.65
CA GLN A 226 -6.27 16.49 11.38
C GLN A 226 -6.63 15.87 10.03
N GLY A 227 -7.90 15.47 9.87
CA GLY A 227 -8.38 14.88 8.61
C GLY A 227 -8.10 15.77 7.39
N ASN A 228 -7.63 15.19 6.31
CA ASN A 228 -7.37 15.89 5.06
C ASN A 228 -8.64 15.93 4.20
N PRO A 229 -8.97 17.06 3.56
CA PRO A 229 -10.07 17.10 2.61
C PRO A 229 -9.79 16.19 1.41
N ALA A 230 -10.83 15.53 0.90
CA ALA A 230 -10.74 14.77 -0.32
C ALA A 230 -10.28 15.64 -1.50
N THR A 231 -9.45 15.08 -2.36
CA THR A 231 -8.89 15.77 -3.52
C THR A 231 -9.45 15.16 -4.79
N PRO A 232 -10.16 15.93 -5.66
CA PRO A 232 -10.58 15.45 -6.96
C PRO A 232 -9.39 15.07 -7.83
N PHE A 233 -9.55 13.94 -8.53
CA PHE A 233 -8.56 13.45 -9.47
C PHE A 233 -9.28 12.77 -10.64
N THR A 234 -8.67 12.79 -11.83
CA THR A 234 -9.21 12.12 -13.00
C THR A 234 -8.30 10.97 -13.38
N VAL A 235 -8.85 9.77 -13.41
CA VAL A 235 -8.19 8.59 -13.98
C VAL A 235 -8.49 8.58 -15.47
N GLU A 236 -7.46 8.58 -16.31
CA GLU A 236 -7.58 8.45 -17.75
C GLU A 236 -7.32 7.00 -18.16
N LEU A 237 -8.19 6.45 -19.00
CA LEU A 237 -8.11 5.09 -19.51
C LEU A 237 -7.75 5.12 -20.99
N ASP A 238 -6.85 4.23 -21.41
CA ASP A 238 -6.49 4.06 -22.82
C ASP A 238 -7.65 3.51 -23.65
N GLU A 239 -8.53 2.73 -23.00
CA GLU A 239 -9.75 2.14 -23.59
C GLU A 239 -10.99 2.55 -22.79
N PRO A 240 -12.20 2.55 -23.39
CA PRO A 240 -13.43 2.72 -22.65
C PRO A 240 -13.57 1.73 -21.51
N LEU A 241 -14.19 2.12 -20.41
CA LEU A 241 -14.41 1.25 -19.25
C LEU A 241 -15.16 -0.05 -19.64
N GLY A 242 -16.14 0.02 -20.56
CA GLY A 242 -16.99 -1.10 -20.92
C GLY A 242 -17.85 -1.54 -19.74
N GLU A 243 -18.10 -2.83 -19.66
CA GLU A 243 -18.81 -3.45 -18.55
C GLU A 243 -17.88 -3.78 -17.35
N ARG A 244 -16.62 -3.39 -17.41
CA ARG A 244 -15.61 -3.68 -16.38
C ARG A 244 -15.85 -2.83 -15.14
N VAL A 245 -15.51 -3.40 -13.99
CA VAL A 245 -15.54 -2.69 -12.72
C VAL A 245 -14.24 -1.94 -12.52
N LEU A 246 -14.29 -0.67 -12.14
CA LEU A 246 -13.09 0.07 -11.71
C LEU A 246 -12.74 -0.34 -10.27
N THR A 247 -11.51 -0.82 -10.04
CA THR A 247 -11.06 -1.31 -8.73
C THR A 247 -9.82 -0.56 -8.25
N ASP A 248 -9.77 -0.30 -6.95
CA ASP A 248 -8.57 0.15 -6.24
C ASP A 248 -7.68 -1.06 -5.95
N ALA A 249 -6.57 -1.17 -6.67
CA ALA A 249 -5.59 -2.22 -6.49
C ALA A 249 -4.41 -1.80 -5.59
N SER A 250 -4.46 -0.62 -4.96
CA SER A 250 -3.56 -0.27 -3.86
C SER A 250 -3.88 -1.03 -2.57
N VAL A 251 -5.07 -1.63 -2.48
CA VAL A 251 -5.53 -2.49 -1.38
C VAL A 251 -5.53 -3.96 -1.78
N TYR A 252 -5.48 -4.84 -0.81
CA TYR A 252 -5.58 -6.29 -1.01
C TYR A 252 -6.69 -6.91 -0.14
N PRO A 253 -7.57 -7.73 -0.73
CA PRO A 253 -7.79 -7.86 -2.18
C PRO A 253 -8.26 -6.55 -2.81
N PRO A 254 -8.10 -6.34 -4.14
CA PRO A 254 -8.60 -5.15 -4.83
C PRO A 254 -10.08 -4.91 -4.54
N ARG A 255 -10.47 -3.64 -4.36
CA ARG A 255 -11.84 -3.27 -4.02
C ARG A 255 -12.48 -2.40 -5.11
N PRO A 256 -13.78 -2.60 -5.42
CA PRO A 256 -14.49 -1.70 -6.31
C PRO A 256 -14.43 -0.24 -5.81
N ILE A 257 -14.10 0.67 -6.71
CA ILE A 257 -14.21 2.11 -6.45
C ILE A 257 -15.68 2.49 -6.66
N SER A 258 -16.36 2.80 -5.57
CA SER A 258 -17.78 3.13 -5.55
C SER A 258 -18.03 4.56 -5.07
N ALA A 259 -19.23 5.04 -5.23
CA ALA A 259 -19.65 6.29 -4.61
C ALA A 259 -19.46 6.22 -3.08
N PRO A 260 -19.10 7.34 -2.43
CA PRO A 260 -19.00 7.35 -0.98
C PRO A 260 -20.35 6.98 -0.38
N THR A 261 -20.32 6.00 0.54
CA THR A 261 -21.51 5.70 1.36
C THR A 261 -21.85 6.96 2.16
N ALA A 262 -23.11 7.39 2.07
CA ALA A 262 -23.59 8.46 2.92
C ALA A 262 -23.27 8.05 4.37
N ALA A 263 -22.35 8.78 5.02
CA ALA A 263 -22.05 8.54 6.43
C ALA A 263 -23.38 8.61 7.17
N GLY A 264 -23.79 7.47 7.73
CA GLY A 264 -24.96 7.44 8.58
C GLY A 264 -24.80 8.54 9.63
N ARG A 265 -25.65 9.56 9.59
CA ARG A 265 -25.70 10.53 10.69
C ARG A 265 -25.90 9.75 11.98
N PRO A 266 -25.10 10.05 13.01
CA PRO A 266 -25.29 9.47 14.32
C PRO A 266 -26.67 9.79 14.89
#